data_93af089889b6a96c9913d0853271e1e1
#
_entry.id   93af089889b6a96c9913d0853271e1e1
#
_cell.length_a   1.000
_cell.length_b   1.000
_cell.length_c   1.000
_cell.angle_alpha   90.00
_cell.angle_beta   90.00
_cell.angle_gamma   90.00
#
_symmetry.space_group_name_H-M   'P 1'
#
loop_
_entity.id
_entity.type
_entity.pdbx_description
1 polymer ?
#
loop_
_entity_poly.entity_id
_entity_poly.type
_entity_poly.pdbx_seq_one_letter_code
_entity_poly.pdbx_strand_id
1 'polypeptide(L)'
;IYWNMNYHVEHHMFPLVPYHALPRLHEVIRGDCPPPYPSILTAWREIWPALLRQIKDPGYHVKRPLPAPKEMASDGRHVSKAAADADGWVVVCADGELPSGDVIRFDHGRRTFAVIRDQEGKLFATDGICTHGNNHLAGGLVIAGTIECPKHNGRFHLADGSPARAPICRGLATYPVESRDGRINVWDTRTGALV
;
A
#
# COMPACT_ATOMS: atom_id res chain seq x y z
N ILE A 1 0.04 33.90 8.17
CA ILE A 1 0.94 33.14 9.05
C ILE A 1 0.12 32.00 9.64
N TYR A 2 -0.05 30.95 8.90
CA TYR A 2 -1.03 29.93 9.26
C TYR A 2 -0.40 28.52 9.24
N TRP A 3 0.93 28.43 9.45
CA TRP A 3 1.66 27.15 9.56
C TRP A 3 1.28 26.16 8.46
N ASN A 4 1.08 26.63 7.21
CA ASN A 4 0.61 25.81 6.08
C ASN A 4 -0.73 25.10 6.30
N MET A 5 -1.62 25.63 7.15
CA MET A 5 -2.93 25.03 7.42
C MET A 5 -3.90 25.07 6.23
N ASN A 6 -3.55 25.75 5.14
CA ASN A 6 -4.21 25.60 3.85
C ASN A 6 -4.07 24.19 3.27
N TYR A 7 -3.11 23.40 3.77
CA TYR A 7 -2.91 21.97 3.46
C TYR A 7 -3.46 21.07 4.58
N HIS A 8 -4.57 21.46 5.19
CA HIS A 8 -5.16 20.75 6.33
C HIS A 8 -5.64 19.33 5.97
N VAL A 9 -6.11 19.15 4.75
CA VAL A 9 -6.51 17.82 4.23
C VAL A 9 -5.30 16.91 4.15
N GLU A 10 -4.20 17.38 3.58
CA GLU A 10 -2.94 16.66 3.48
C GLU A 10 -2.39 16.30 4.86
N HIS A 11 -2.50 17.23 5.81
CA HIS A 11 -2.11 16.99 7.19
C HIS A 11 -2.92 15.86 7.82
N HIS A 12 -4.25 15.81 7.61
CA HIS A 12 -5.08 14.72 8.12
C HIS A 12 -4.83 13.39 7.40
N MET A 13 -4.54 13.43 6.11
CA MET A 13 -4.18 12.22 5.37
C MET A 13 -2.81 11.67 5.80
N PHE A 14 -1.86 12.54 6.09
CA PHE A 14 -0.48 12.19 6.42
C PHE A 14 0.01 12.95 7.67
N PRO A 15 -0.51 12.63 8.86
CA PRO A 15 -0.29 13.43 10.07
C PRO A 15 1.17 13.43 10.55
N LEU A 16 2.00 12.52 10.07
CA LEU A 16 3.42 12.45 10.40
C LEU A 16 4.29 13.35 9.52
N VAL A 17 3.74 13.93 8.44
CA VAL A 17 4.46 14.86 7.60
C VAL A 17 4.51 16.22 8.29
N PRO A 18 5.71 16.77 8.55
CA PRO A 18 5.83 18.06 9.22
C PRO A 18 5.25 19.19 8.35
N TYR A 19 4.68 20.21 9.01
CA TYR A 19 3.94 21.29 8.35
C TYR A 19 4.70 22.00 7.21
N HIS A 20 6.02 22.09 7.33
CA HIS A 20 6.85 22.73 6.30
C HIS A 20 7.03 21.87 5.04
N ALA A 21 6.76 20.56 5.12
CA ALA A 21 6.81 19.63 3.99
C ALA A 21 5.44 19.43 3.31
N LEU A 22 4.34 19.94 3.90
CA LEU A 22 2.99 19.82 3.34
C LEU A 22 2.84 20.41 1.93
N PRO A 23 3.45 21.54 1.56
CA PRO A 23 3.40 22.04 0.18
C PRO A 23 3.97 21.04 -0.83
N ARG A 24 5.08 20.38 -0.49
CA ARG A 24 5.69 19.35 -1.35
C ARG A 24 4.82 18.10 -1.44
N LEU A 25 4.23 17.68 -0.32
CA LEU A 25 3.26 16.57 -0.30
C LEU A 25 2.08 16.88 -1.21
N HIS A 26 1.51 18.10 -1.11
CA HIS A 26 0.39 18.55 -1.96
C HIS A 26 0.71 18.39 -3.45
N GLU A 27 1.89 18.81 -3.89
CA GLU A 27 2.29 18.67 -5.30
C GLU A 27 2.34 17.19 -5.74
N VAL A 28 2.75 16.29 -4.86
CA VAL A 28 2.80 14.84 -5.14
C VAL A 28 1.40 14.24 -5.30
N ILE A 29 0.47 14.58 -4.40
CA ILE A 29 -0.88 14.00 -4.36
C ILE A 29 -1.93 14.82 -5.10
N ARG A 30 -1.57 15.96 -5.65
CA ARG A 30 -2.49 16.91 -6.31
C ARG A 30 -3.37 16.26 -7.39
N GLY A 31 -2.81 15.29 -8.12
CA GLY A 31 -3.53 14.57 -9.17
C GLY A 31 -4.60 13.61 -8.63
N ASP A 32 -4.56 13.27 -7.35
CA ASP A 32 -5.47 12.33 -6.70
C ASP A 32 -6.50 13.06 -5.81
N CYS A 33 -6.36 14.40 -5.70
CA CYS A 33 -7.26 15.24 -4.92
C CYS A 33 -8.30 15.94 -5.80
N PRO A 34 -9.52 16.24 -5.29
CA PRO A 34 -10.45 17.09 -5.98
C PRO A 34 -9.84 18.48 -6.25
N PRO A 35 -10.17 19.14 -7.36
CA PRO A 35 -9.65 20.46 -7.65
C PRO A 35 -10.03 21.44 -6.52
N PRO A 36 -9.09 22.28 -6.05
CA PRO A 36 -9.37 23.29 -5.03
C PRO A 36 -10.32 24.35 -5.57
N TYR A 37 -11.01 25.04 -4.67
CA TYR A 37 -11.79 26.22 -5.06
C TYR A 37 -10.86 27.33 -5.55
N PRO A 38 -11.18 27.94 -6.70
CA PRO A 38 -10.35 29.02 -7.25
C PRO A 38 -10.36 30.29 -6.39
N SER A 39 -11.34 30.46 -5.50
CA SER A 39 -11.38 31.56 -4.54
C SER A 39 -12.28 31.27 -3.34
N ILE A 40 -12.12 32.06 -2.28
CA ILE A 40 -12.99 32.00 -1.09
C ILE A 40 -14.45 32.28 -1.47
N LEU A 41 -14.70 33.19 -2.40
CA LEU A 41 -16.06 33.52 -2.83
C LEU A 41 -16.75 32.32 -3.52
N THR A 42 -16.03 31.59 -4.34
CA THR A 42 -16.56 30.38 -4.97
C THR A 42 -16.81 29.28 -3.94
N ALA A 43 -15.94 29.14 -2.94
CA ALA A 43 -16.16 28.23 -1.83
C ALA A 43 -17.43 28.58 -1.05
N TRP A 44 -17.64 29.86 -0.70
CA TRP A 44 -18.84 30.34 0.03
C TRP A 44 -20.12 30.13 -0.75
N ARG A 45 -20.10 30.29 -2.06
CA ARG A 45 -21.31 30.07 -2.90
C ARG A 45 -21.81 28.62 -2.85
N GLU A 46 -20.94 27.67 -2.57
CA GLU A 46 -21.29 26.25 -2.40
C GLU A 46 -21.60 25.92 -0.92
N ILE A 47 -20.78 26.43 -0.01
CA ILE A 47 -20.87 26.12 1.42
C ILE A 47 -22.18 26.64 2.01
N TRP A 48 -22.58 27.89 1.69
CA TRP A 48 -23.75 28.49 2.27
C TRP A 48 -25.06 27.74 1.97
N PRO A 49 -25.40 27.40 0.72
CA PRO A 49 -26.57 26.56 0.43
C PRO A 49 -26.49 25.17 1.05
N ALA A 50 -25.28 24.58 1.15
CA ALA A 50 -25.09 23.29 1.78
C ALA A 50 -25.43 23.34 3.28
N LEU A 51 -24.97 24.37 4.00
CA LEU A 51 -25.29 24.57 5.41
C LEU A 51 -26.80 24.75 5.64
N LEU A 52 -27.47 25.52 4.80
CA LEU A 52 -28.94 25.72 4.88
C LEU A 52 -29.71 24.40 4.65
N ARG A 53 -29.18 23.50 3.78
CA ARG A 53 -29.77 22.18 3.57
C ARG A 53 -29.50 21.25 4.74
N GLN A 54 -28.31 21.30 5.34
CA GLN A 54 -27.95 20.50 6.50
C GLN A 54 -28.81 20.80 7.74
N ILE A 55 -29.35 22.03 7.87
CA ILE A 55 -30.29 22.35 8.93
C ILE A 55 -31.56 21.48 8.83
N LYS A 56 -32.01 21.16 7.59
CA LYS A 56 -33.20 20.35 7.33
C LYS A 56 -32.91 18.86 7.19
N ASP A 57 -31.74 18.53 6.71
CA ASP A 57 -31.23 17.17 6.49
C ASP A 57 -29.79 17.08 7.01
N PRO A 58 -29.58 16.64 8.26
CA PRO A 58 -28.25 16.52 8.86
C PRO A 58 -27.32 15.56 8.12
N GLY A 59 -27.86 14.64 7.32
CA GLY A 59 -27.09 13.71 6.49
C GLY A 59 -26.63 14.30 5.15
N TYR A 60 -27.10 15.50 4.79
CA TYR A 60 -26.73 16.11 3.53
C TYR A 60 -25.25 16.50 3.49
N HIS A 61 -24.58 16.12 2.43
CA HIS A 61 -23.20 16.53 2.14
C HIS A 61 -23.02 16.79 0.64
N VAL A 62 -22.10 17.68 0.30
CA VAL A 62 -21.72 17.96 -1.07
C VAL A 62 -20.86 16.82 -1.59
N LYS A 63 -21.36 16.09 -2.60
CA LYS A 63 -20.59 15.06 -3.29
C LYS A 63 -19.67 15.72 -4.31
N ARG A 64 -18.37 15.59 -4.11
CA ARG A 64 -17.37 16.00 -5.09
C ARG A 64 -16.93 14.79 -5.91
N PRO A 65 -16.89 14.90 -7.25
CA PRO A 65 -16.26 13.88 -8.06
C PRO A 65 -14.77 13.83 -7.66
N LEU A 66 -14.32 12.68 -7.21
CA LEU A 66 -12.89 12.41 -7.11
C LEU A 66 -12.34 12.27 -8.53
N PRO A 67 -11.06 12.63 -8.76
CA PRO A 67 -10.39 12.27 -9.99
C PRO A 67 -10.63 10.77 -10.24
N ALA A 68 -10.85 10.40 -11.51
CA ALA A 68 -10.88 8.98 -11.84
C ALA A 68 -9.62 8.34 -11.25
N PRO A 69 -9.74 7.19 -10.55
CA PRO A 69 -8.55 6.48 -10.12
C PRO A 69 -7.67 6.38 -11.36
N LYS A 70 -6.44 6.91 -11.32
CA LYS A 70 -5.44 6.48 -12.29
C LYS A 70 -5.56 4.98 -12.28
N GLU A 71 -5.78 4.36 -13.46
CA GLU A 71 -5.67 2.93 -13.56
C GLU A 71 -4.40 2.58 -12.81
N MET A 72 -4.56 2.11 -11.59
CA MET A 72 -3.44 1.57 -10.83
C MET A 72 -2.96 0.45 -11.73
N ALA A 73 -1.78 0.65 -12.30
CA ALA A 73 -1.09 -0.41 -13.00
C ALA A 73 -1.31 -1.64 -12.17
N SER A 74 -2.14 -2.57 -12.66
CA SER A 74 -2.73 -3.72 -11.98
C SER A 74 -2.62 -3.60 -10.45
N ASP A 75 -3.59 -3.85 -9.63
CA ASP A 75 -3.54 -3.70 -8.15
C ASP A 75 -2.33 -4.44 -7.52
N GLY A 76 -1.32 -4.75 -8.31
CA GLY A 76 -0.16 -5.55 -7.96
C GLY A 76 -0.55 -6.97 -7.48
N ARG A 77 -1.81 -7.35 -7.75
CA ARG A 77 -2.33 -8.64 -7.30
C ARG A 77 -2.08 -9.71 -8.34
N HIS A 78 -1.18 -10.60 -8.05
CA HIS A 78 -0.94 -11.81 -8.82
C HIS A 78 -1.66 -12.99 -8.15
N VAL A 79 -2.55 -13.63 -8.88
CA VAL A 79 -3.29 -14.82 -8.41
C VAL A 79 -2.88 -16.00 -9.26
N SER A 80 -2.17 -16.95 -8.67
CA SER A 80 -1.84 -18.20 -9.33
C SER A 80 -2.91 -19.25 -9.05
N LYS A 81 -3.44 -19.85 -10.13
CA LYS A 81 -4.26 -21.06 -10.07
C LYS A 81 -3.43 -22.32 -10.42
N ALA A 82 -2.15 -22.12 -10.78
CA ALA A 82 -1.26 -23.22 -11.07
C ALA A 82 -0.96 -24.01 -9.79
N ALA A 83 -0.92 -25.32 -9.91
CA ALA A 83 -0.36 -26.14 -8.85
C ALA A 83 1.13 -25.82 -8.71
N ALA A 84 1.68 -26.00 -7.50
CA ALA A 84 3.11 -25.98 -7.32
C ALA A 84 3.76 -27.05 -8.21
N ASP A 85 4.98 -26.81 -8.63
CA ASP A 85 5.77 -27.85 -9.30
C ASP A 85 6.10 -29.02 -8.33
N ALA A 86 6.78 -30.04 -8.83
CA ALA A 86 7.13 -31.25 -8.05
C ALA A 86 7.98 -30.91 -6.80
N ASP A 87 8.66 -29.76 -6.81
CA ASP A 87 9.55 -29.29 -5.74
C ASP A 87 8.87 -28.26 -4.83
N GLY A 88 7.59 -27.93 -5.07
CA GLY A 88 6.81 -27.00 -4.25
C GLY A 88 6.93 -25.52 -4.65
N TRP A 89 7.53 -25.21 -5.79
CA TRP A 89 7.63 -23.84 -6.29
C TRP A 89 6.40 -23.43 -7.07
N VAL A 90 5.97 -22.20 -6.87
CA VAL A 90 4.83 -21.59 -7.55
C VAL A 90 5.26 -20.31 -8.26
N VAL A 91 4.93 -20.19 -9.54
CA VAL A 91 5.22 -19.01 -10.34
C VAL A 91 4.37 -17.85 -9.86
N VAL A 92 5.01 -16.73 -9.55
CA VAL A 92 4.39 -15.47 -9.13
C VAL A 92 4.10 -14.59 -10.33
N CYS A 93 5.15 -14.15 -11.04
CA CYS A 93 5.08 -13.20 -12.17
C CYS A 93 6.36 -13.29 -13.02
N ALA A 94 6.40 -12.54 -14.12
CA ALA A 94 7.65 -12.34 -14.85
C ALA A 94 8.61 -11.48 -14.02
N ASP A 95 9.92 -11.72 -14.16
CA ASP A 95 10.95 -11.04 -13.35
C ASP A 95 10.90 -9.51 -13.48
N GLY A 96 10.60 -9.00 -14.69
CA GLY A 96 10.49 -7.57 -14.97
C GLY A 96 9.22 -6.90 -14.44
N GLU A 97 8.24 -7.65 -13.93
CA GLU A 97 7.00 -7.09 -13.38
C GLU A 97 7.16 -6.62 -11.92
N LEU A 98 8.26 -6.98 -11.25
CA LEU A 98 8.58 -6.51 -9.90
C LEU A 98 9.87 -5.67 -9.93
N PRO A 99 9.76 -4.33 -10.04
CA PRO A 99 10.92 -3.43 -10.02
C PRO A 99 11.63 -3.44 -8.66
N SER A 100 12.90 -2.96 -8.65
CA SER A 100 13.64 -2.76 -7.39
C SER A 100 12.96 -1.73 -6.50
N GLY A 101 12.89 -2.02 -5.20
CA GLY A 101 12.24 -1.19 -4.20
C GLY A 101 10.73 -1.34 -4.14
N ASP A 102 10.16 -2.38 -4.78
CA ASP A 102 8.71 -2.57 -4.86
C ASP A 102 8.25 -3.89 -4.24
N VAL A 103 6.95 -4.01 -4.04
CA VAL A 103 6.29 -5.16 -3.44
C VAL A 103 4.99 -5.47 -4.17
N ILE A 104 4.74 -6.74 -4.45
CA ILE A 104 3.49 -7.20 -5.06
C ILE A 104 2.75 -8.17 -4.16
N ARG A 105 1.44 -8.21 -4.32
CA ARG A 105 0.58 -9.22 -3.70
C ARG A 105 0.53 -10.47 -4.56
N PHE A 106 0.78 -11.60 -3.95
CA PHE A 106 0.64 -12.90 -4.58
C PHE A 106 -0.30 -13.79 -3.76
N ASP A 107 -1.36 -14.27 -4.38
CA ASP A 107 -2.33 -15.17 -3.76
C ASP A 107 -2.21 -16.57 -4.38
N HIS A 108 -2.01 -17.59 -3.55
CA HIS A 108 -2.00 -18.98 -3.95
C HIS A 108 -2.81 -19.84 -2.99
N GLY A 109 -3.80 -20.54 -3.50
CA GLY A 109 -4.73 -21.32 -2.69
C GLY A 109 -5.47 -20.44 -1.67
N ARG A 110 -5.29 -20.76 -0.37
CA ARG A 110 -5.87 -19.97 0.74
C ARG A 110 -4.87 -19.02 1.38
N ARG A 111 -3.72 -18.82 0.79
CA ARG A 111 -2.63 -18.00 1.33
C ARG A 111 -2.42 -16.75 0.49
N THR A 112 -1.91 -15.74 1.13
CA THR A 112 -1.49 -14.51 0.50
C THR A 112 -0.09 -14.14 0.97
N PHE A 113 0.74 -13.72 0.02
CA PHE A 113 2.15 -13.40 0.22
C PHE A 113 2.42 -11.95 -0.17
N ALA A 114 3.39 -11.33 0.46
CA ALA A 114 4.06 -10.15 -0.05
C ALA A 114 5.37 -10.61 -0.69
N VAL A 115 5.51 -10.41 -2.00
CA VAL A 115 6.74 -10.71 -2.74
C VAL A 115 7.43 -9.39 -3.03
N ILE A 116 8.67 -9.27 -2.63
CA ILE A 116 9.37 -8.00 -2.48
C ILE A 116 10.69 -8.08 -3.23
N ARG A 117 11.04 -7.01 -3.93
CA ARG A 117 12.40 -6.78 -4.43
C ARG A 117 12.94 -5.53 -3.73
N ASP A 118 14.05 -5.67 -3.00
CA ASP A 118 14.68 -4.52 -2.35
C ASP A 118 15.39 -3.58 -3.36
N GLN A 119 15.97 -2.51 -2.85
CA GLN A 119 16.67 -1.54 -3.69
C GLN A 119 17.92 -2.13 -4.36
N GLU A 120 18.53 -3.15 -3.78
CA GLU A 120 19.68 -3.89 -4.29
C GLU A 120 19.29 -4.98 -5.30
N GLY A 121 17.99 -5.19 -5.54
CA GLY A 121 17.47 -6.18 -6.47
C GLY A 121 17.29 -7.57 -5.88
N LYS A 122 17.52 -7.75 -4.58
CA LYS A 122 17.34 -9.02 -3.89
C LYS A 122 15.87 -9.31 -3.63
N LEU A 123 15.47 -10.57 -3.84
CA LEU A 123 14.09 -11.01 -3.65
C LEU A 123 13.85 -11.52 -2.22
N PHE A 124 12.64 -11.23 -1.73
CA PHE A 124 12.12 -11.72 -0.44
C PHE A 124 10.64 -12.07 -0.60
N ALA A 125 10.18 -13.01 0.21
CA ALA A 125 8.76 -13.34 0.30
C ALA A 125 8.37 -13.56 1.76
N THR A 126 7.24 -12.96 2.17
CA THR A 126 6.71 -13.06 3.53
C THR A 126 5.21 -13.35 3.49
N ASP A 127 4.62 -13.65 4.66
CA ASP A 127 3.17 -13.56 4.80
C ASP A 127 2.69 -12.18 4.29
N GLY A 128 1.59 -12.18 3.53
CA GLY A 128 1.07 -10.94 2.94
C GLY A 128 0.35 -10.04 3.92
N ILE A 129 -0.08 -10.56 5.08
CA ILE A 129 -0.90 -9.83 6.04
C ILE A 129 -0.09 -9.37 7.25
N CYS A 130 -0.16 -8.07 7.53
CA CYS A 130 0.46 -7.47 8.70
C CYS A 130 -0.09 -8.07 10.00
N THR A 131 0.79 -8.50 10.91
CA THR A 131 0.42 -9.15 12.18
C THR A 131 -0.22 -8.22 13.21
N HIS A 132 -0.17 -6.89 12.98
CA HIS A 132 -0.76 -5.89 13.87
C HIS A 132 -2.21 -5.53 13.48
N GLY A 133 -2.53 -5.40 12.19
CA GLY A 133 -3.80 -4.79 11.81
C GLY A 133 -4.49 -5.37 10.55
N ASN A 134 -4.21 -6.60 10.18
CA ASN A 134 -4.83 -7.30 9.04
C ASN A 134 -4.80 -6.56 7.69
N ASN A 135 -3.85 -5.65 7.50
CA ASN A 135 -3.63 -4.97 6.22
C ASN A 135 -2.63 -5.75 5.38
N HIS A 136 -2.87 -5.79 4.07
CA HIS A 136 -1.91 -6.41 3.15
C HIS A 136 -0.67 -5.52 2.98
N LEU A 137 0.51 -6.15 3.03
CA LEU A 137 1.80 -5.45 2.97
C LEU A 137 2.17 -4.98 1.55
N ALA A 138 1.51 -5.48 0.51
CA ALA A 138 1.74 -5.02 -0.86
C ALA A 138 1.39 -3.53 -1.11
N GLY A 139 0.61 -2.91 -0.23
CA GLY A 139 0.42 -1.44 -0.24
C GLY A 139 1.47 -0.68 0.56
N GLY A 140 2.50 -1.37 1.07
CA GLY A 140 3.52 -0.81 1.95
C GLY A 140 4.73 -0.24 1.21
N LEU A 141 5.72 0.19 1.98
CA LEU A 141 6.95 0.80 1.48
C LEU A 141 8.15 -0.10 1.78
N VAL A 142 8.91 -0.42 0.73
CA VAL A 142 10.18 -1.14 0.87
C VAL A 142 11.30 -0.12 1.13
N ILE A 143 11.93 -0.18 2.29
CA ILE A 143 12.94 0.80 2.69
C ILE A 143 13.99 0.19 3.62
N ALA A 144 15.26 0.40 3.31
CA ALA A 144 16.40 0.03 4.16
C ALA A 144 16.31 -1.42 4.71
N GLY A 145 16.06 -2.41 3.84
CA GLY A 145 15.96 -3.81 4.22
C GLY A 145 14.73 -4.17 5.05
N THR A 146 13.71 -3.30 5.05
CA THR A 146 12.44 -3.52 5.76
C THR A 146 11.24 -3.29 4.83
N ILE A 147 10.08 -3.90 5.19
CA ILE A 147 8.76 -3.56 4.63
C ILE A 147 7.96 -2.81 5.68
N GLU A 148 7.48 -1.62 5.35
CA GLU A 148 6.62 -0.80 6.20
C GLU A 148 5.14 -1.03 5.87
N CYS A 149 4.34 -1.34 6.88
CA CYS A 149 2.91 -1.54 6.74
C CYS A 149 2.20 -0.19 6.46
N PRO A 150 1.32 -0.10 5.44
CA PRO A 150 0.71 1.17 5.04
C PRO A 150 -0.27 1.74 6.06
N LYS A 151 -0.74 0.92 7.01
CA LYS A 151 -1.79 1.34 7.94
C LYS A 151 -1.27 2.08 9.18
N HIS A 152 -0.19 1.58 9.79
CA HIS A 152 0.33 2.16 11.05
C HIS A 152 1.86 2.31 11.03
N ASN A 153 2.50 2.24 9.87
CA ASN A 153 3.95 2.46 9.65
C ASN A 153 4.86 1.54 10.49
N GLY A 154 4.32 0.43 10.97
CA GLY A 154 5.12 -0.62 11.61
C GLY A 154 5.96 -1.33 10.57
N ARG A 155 7.17 -1.75 10.93
CA ARG A 155 8.12 -2.34 9.99
C ARG A 155 8.52 -3.76 10.38
N PHE A 156 8.84 -4.54 9.35
CA PHE A 156 9.39 -5.88 9.49
C PHE A 156 10.71 -5.96 8.72
N HIS A 157 11.69 -6.65 9.28
CA HIS A 157 12.93 -6.97 8.56
C HIS A 157 12.62 -7.95 7.41
N LEU A 158 13.15 -7.69 6.21
CA LEU A 158 12.95 -8.57 5.05
C LEU A 158 13.68 -9.90 5.21
N ALA A 159 14.81 -9.90 5.90
CA ALA A 159 15.68 -11.06 6.02
C ALA A 159 15.04 -12.22 6.79
N ASP A 160 14.28 -11.92 7.84
CA ASP A 160 13.76 -12.93 8.78
C ASP A 160 12.30 -12.68 9.21
N GLY A 161 11.67 -11.61 8.74
CA GLY A 161 10.31 -11.23 9.11
C GLY A 161 10.17 -10.68 10.54
N SER A 162 11.26 -10.48 11.27
CA SER A 162 11.21 -9.98 12.65
C SER A 162 10.71 -8.54 12.74
N PRO A 163 10.12 -8.13 13.89
CA PRO A 163 9.70 -6.75 14.11
C PRO A 163 10.88 -5.78 14.07
N ALA A 164 10.80 -4.74 13.23
CA ALA A 164 11.82 -3.69 13.11
C ALA A 164 11.36 -2.36 13.70
N ARG A 165 10.04 -2.10 13.75
CA ARG A 165 9.46 -0.86 14.28
C ARG A 165 8.06 -1.09 14.85
N ALA A 166 7.80 -0.42 15.98
CA ALA A 166 6.45 -0.37 16.56
C ALA A 166 5.40 0.15 15.55
N PRO A 167 4.16 -0.28 15.63
CA PRO A 167 3.56 -1.08 16.70
C PRO A 167 3.69 -2.62 16.51
N ILE A 168 4.57 -3.08 15.65
CA ILE A 168 4.75 -4.51 15.41
C ILE A 168 5.43 -5.16 16.64
N CYS A 169 4.81 -6.21 17.15
CA CYS A 169 5.35 -7.02 18.26
C CYS A 169 5.46 -8.52 17.91
N ARG A 170 4.93 -8.95 16.76
CA ARG A 170 5.01 -10.32 16.26
C ARG A 170 5.50 -10.31 14.81
N GLY A 171 6.47 -11.15 14.49
CA GLY A 171 7.04 -11.27 13.16
C GLY A 171 6.11 -11.91 12.13
N LEU A 172 6.57 -11.92 10.89
CA LEU A 172 6.00 -12.60 9.73
C LEU A 172 6.75 -13.89 9.47
N ALA A 173 6.09 -14.88 8.88
CA ALA A 173 6.81 -15.99 8.26
C ALA A 173 7.45 -15.50 6.95
N THR A 174 8.63 -16.02 6.66
CA THR A 174 9.37 -15.80 5.41
C THR A 174 9.40 -17.08 4.59
N TYR A 175 9.51 -16.95 3.27
CA TYR A 175 9.47 -18.05 2.32
C TYR A 175 10.64 -17.95 1.34
N PRO A 176 11.21 -19.07 0.92
CA PRO A 176 12.18 -19.07 -0.17
C PRO A 176 11.54 -18.46 -1.43
N VAL A 177 12.31 -17.61 -2.09
CA VAL A 177 11.93 -16.96 -3.33
C VAL A 177 13.14 -16.86 -4.24
N GLU A 178 12.96 -17.11 -5.52
CA GLU A 178 14.03 -17.06 -6.51
C GLU A 178 13.53 -16.55 -7.86
N SER A 179 14.45 -16.03 -8.67
CA SER A 179 14.24 -15.81 -10.09
C SER A 179 14.82 -16.99 -10.87
N ARG A 180 13.96 -17.69 -11.63
CA ARG A 180 14.33 -18.82 -12.48
C ARG A 180 13.66 -18.64 -13.85
N ASP A 181 14.42 -18.78 -14.92
CA ASP A 181 13.94 -18.69 -16.31
C ASP A 181 13.12 -17.40 -16.59
N GLY A 182 13.57 -16.25 -16.05
CA GLY A 182 12.92 -14.96 -16.20
C GLY A 182 11.60 -14.81 -15.45
N ARG A 183 11.34 -15.68 -14.46
CA ARG A 183 10.15 -15.66 -13.62
C ARG A 183 10.51 -15.68 -12.15
N ILE A 184 9.75 -14.96 -11.35
CA ILE A 184 9.83 -15.01 -9.89
C ILE A 184 8.98 -16.18 -9.40
N ASN A 185 9.58 -17.01 -8.55
CA ASN A 185 8.94 -18.18 -7.95
C ASN A 185 9.03 -18.11 -6.44
N VAL A 186 7.94 -18.47 -5.74
CA VAL A 186 7.88 -18.60 -4.29
C VAL A 186 7.65 -20.06 -3.92
N TRP A 187 8.36 -20.53 -2.92
CA TRP A 187 8.17 -21.88 -2.40
C TRP A 187 7.02 -21.90 -1.38
N ASP A 188 5.95 -22.64 -1.69
CA ASP A 188 4.82 -22.84 -0.78
C ASP A 188 4.89 -24.21 -0.11
N THR A 189 5.38 -24.24 1.13
CA THR A 189 5.63 -25.46 1.92
C THR A 189 4.42 -26.34 2.18
N ARG A 190 3.21 -25.87 1.91
CA ARG A 190 1.99 -26.64 2.24
C ARG A 190 1.45 -27.45 1.08
N THR A 191 2.01 -27.32 -0.10
CA THR A 191 1.63 -28.13 -1.27
C THR A 191 2.36 -29.47 -1.32
N GLY A 192 3.45 -29.64 -0.55
CA GLY A 192 4.27 -30.86 -0.50
C GLY A 192 4.02 -31.81 0.67
N ALA A 193 3.03 -31.57 1.53
CA ALA A 193 2.75 -32.41 2.70
C ALA A 193 1.25 -32.73 2.85
N LEU A 194 0.75 -33.54 1.96
CA LEU A 194 -0.35 -34.46 2.23
C LEU A 194 0.13 -35.86 1.88
N VAL A 195 0.88 -36.46 2.79
CA VAL A 195 1.03 -37.90 2.94
C VAL A 195 0.49 -38.26 4.30
#